data_d52fef34c5b7fdaa3d0a23ec257633fb
#
_entry.id   d52fef34c5b7fdaa3d0a23ec257633fb
#
_cell.length_a   1.000
_cell.length_b   1.000
_cell.length_c   1.000
_cell.angle_alpha   90.00
_cell.angle_beta   90.00
_cell.angle_gamma   90.00
#
_symmetry.space_group_name_H-M   'P 1'
#
loop_
_entity.id
_entity.type
_entity.pdbx_description
1 polymer ?
#
loop_
_entity_poly.entity_id
_entity_poly.type
_entity_poly.pdbx_seq_one_letter_code
_entity_poly.pdbx_strand_id
1 'polypeptide(L)'
;MTELAADSAPSSGRHFYLTTAIDYINGTPHLGHAYEKIGADTLVRYKRLQGWDTWFVVGSDEHSLNILRRAESLSQDPRAFCDEMVALFKDVFRVLNIDYSIYARTSSEANLRTAQEFIQRCWDRGHIYAGVYHGWYCPSCNRFYKEEELLPDHLCPEHKRPVDQVDEPNYFFRLSAFQERLLAHYEAHPEFVQPESRRNEMLSVIRGGLEDFSVSRSTVKWGVPLPFDASQVIYVWFDALLDYVSGVGFADNPERWHRFWPADVHVIGKDITRFHAIYWPAMLWAAGEELPKRIFAHGFINLGGEKLSKSAGLVVDPVELATEFGADAVRYTLLREVPFDRDGDFSLEAFRNRYNADLANDLGNLVNRAGTMIQRYRQGLLPPLGTEEQVDADLRLAGQQVVAEIDPLLEALDFSNALVTIWAFITKANRYLEQTSPWTLARDPAASARLDMVLRTAAEACRLIAHLVLPCMPATAQRIGEQLGFALHAGPGWETWGQLPPATSVGELSPLFPRIESAKEPAAS
;
A
#
# COMPACT_ATOMS: atom_id res chain seq x y z
N MET A 1 -12.11 14.20 -0.39
CA MET A 1 -12.02 14.04 1.08
C MET A 1 -13.39 13.57 1.54
N THR A 2 -13.57 12.28 1.61
CA THR A 2 -14.77 11.67 2.21
C THR A 2 -14.31 11.16 3.57
N GLU A 3 -14.46 12.01 4.58
CA GLU A 3 -14.27 11.65 5.97
C GLU A 3 -15.25 10.51 6.31
N LEU A 4 -14.73 9.34 6.62
CA LEU A 4 -15.37 8.52 7.65
C LEU A 4 -15.52 9.47 8.85
N ALA A 5 -16.74 9.73 9.27
CA ALA A 5 -17.03 10.73 10.29
C ALA A 5 -15.99 10.65 11.43
N ALA A 6 -15.12 11.65 11.48
CA ALA A 6 -14.03 11.76 12.46
C ALA A 6 -14.57 12.21 13.83
N ASP A 7 -15.60 11.53 14.34
CA ASP A 7 -16.27 11.90 15.59
C ASP A 7 -16.27 10.80 16.65
N SER A 8 -15.35 9.84 16.54
CA SER A 8 -15.02 9.00 17.69
C SER A 8 -13.50 8.85 17.80
N ALA A 9 -12.93 9.38 18.87
CA ALA A 9 -11.57 9.05 19.27
C ALA A 9 -11.40 7.53 19.24
N PRO A 10 -10.27 6.99 18.73
CA PRO A 10 -10.07 5.55 18.62
C PRO A 10 -10.24 4.90 19.99
N SER A 11 -11.27 4.07 20.14
CA SER A 11 -11.70 3.50 21.42
C SER A 11 -10.81 2.37 21.94
N SER A 12 -9.83 1.95 21.14
CA SER A 12 -9.03 0.75 21.45
C SER A 12 -7.71 1.02 22.16
N GLY A 13 -7.20 2.25 22.15
CA GLY A 13 -5.83 2.56 22.61
C GLY A 13 -4.71 1.88 21.82
N ARG A 14 -5.04 1.18 20.70
CA ARG A 14 -4.08 0.50 19.83
C ARG A 14 -3.64 1.42 18.70
N HIS A 15 -2.34 1.42 18.43
CA HIS A 15 -1.73 2.25 17.39
C HIS A 15 -1.13 1.36 16.30
N PHE A 16 -1.15 1.83 15.06
CA PHE A 16 -0.56 1.15 13.92
C PHE A 16 0.17 2.14 13.03
N TYR A 17 1.45 1.90 12.81
CA TYR A 17 2.30 2.72 11.97
C TYR A 17 2.80 1.94 10.76
N LEU A 18 2.45 2.44 9.57
CA LEU A 18 2.87 1.85 8.31
C LEU A 18 3.58 2.89 7.44
N THR A 19 4.64 2.48 6.75
CA THR A 19 5.30 3.28 5.72
C THR A 19 5.39 2.52 4.41
N THR A 20 5.46 3.25 3.30
CA THR A 20 5.89 2.71 2.01
C THR A 20 7.27 3.22 1.63
N ALA A 21 7.85 2.65 0.57
CA ALA A 21 9.06 3.19 -0.01
C ALA A 21 8.95 4.69 -0.27
N ILE A 22 10.05 5.40 -0.05
CA ILE A 22 10.21 6.81 -0.42
C ILE A 22 10.58 6.87 -1.89
N ASP A 23 9.68 7.41 -2.71
CA ASP A 23 9.76 7.32 -4.16
C ASP A 23 10.82 8.23 -4.77
N TYR A 24 11.59 7.72 -5.73
CA TYR A 24 12.40 8.55 -6.60
C TYR A 24 11.52 9.32 -7.59
N ILE A 25 11.42 10.64 -7.42
CA ILE A 25 10.57 11.50 -8.24
C ILE A 25 11.26 12.04 -9.50
N ASN A 26 12.09 11.24 -10.15
CA ASN A 26 12.81 11.61 -11.38
C ASN A 26 11.95 11.51 -12.65
N GLY A 27 10.67 11.22 -12.53
CA GLY A 27 9.68 11.14 -13.60
C GLY A 27 8.29 10.79 -13.07
N THR A 28 7.26 10.81 -13.94
CA THR A 28 5.86 10.57 -13.59
C THR A 28 5.65 9.24 -12.87
N PRO A 29 4.71 9.16 -11.90
CA PRO A 29 4.34 7.89 -11.25
C PRO A 29 3.81 6.89 -12.28
N HIS A 30 4.04 5.61 -12.04
CA HIS A 30 3.54 4.51 -12.86
C HIS A 30 2.80 3.48 -11.99
N LEU A 31 2.21 2.47 -12.65
CA LEU A 31 1.38 1.47 -11.99
C LEU A 31 2.09 0.74 -10.83
N GLY A 32 3.43 0.57 -10.90
CA GLY A 32 4.20 -0.02 -9.80
C GLY A 32 4.18 0.80 -8.51
N HIS A 33 4.32 2.15 -8.60
CA HIS A 33 4.16 3.03 -7.44
C HIS A 33 2.73 2.96 -6.88
N ALA A 34 1.73 2.98 -7.79
CA ALA A 34 0.33 2.88 -7.40
C ALA A 34 0.03 1.56 -6.65
N TYR A 35 0.56 0.46 -7.13
CA TYR A 35 0.35 -0.87 -6.54
C TYR A 35 0.83 -0.96 -5.08
N GLU A 36 2.04 -0.50 -4.81
CA GLU A 36 2.59 -0.46 -3.46
C GLU A 36 1.69 0.36 -2.52
N LYS A 37 1.33 1.59 -2.94
CA LYS A 37 0.51 2.50 -2.13
C LYS A 37 -0.91 1.97 -1.94
N ILE A 38 -1.51 1.33 -2.95
CA ILE A 38 -2.83 0.68 -2.84
C ILE A 38 -2.79 -0.46 -1.83
N GLY A 39 -1.78 -1.33 -1.87
CA GLY A 39 -1.63 -2.41 -0.90
C GLY A 39 -1.48 -1.90 0.53
N ALA A 40 -0.60 -0.92 0.72
CA ALA A 40 -0.36 -0.27 2.01
C ALA A 40 -1.63 0.42 2.55
N ASP A 41 -2.30 1.22 1.72
CA ASP A 41 -3.55 1.90 2.08
C ASP A 41 -4.68 0.90 2.44
N THR A 42 -4.74 -0.23 1.74
CA THR A 42 -5.71 -1.29 2.03
C THR A 42 -5.51 -1.85 3.44
N LEU A 43 -4.27 -2.14 3.85
CA LEU A 43 -4.00 -2.59 5.21
C LEU A 43 -4.31 -1.51 6.25
N VAL A 44 -3.93 -0.26 5.99
CA VAL A 44 -4.21 0.87 6.90
C VAL A 44 -5.72 1.07 7.07
N ARG A 45 -6.51 1.05 5.99
CA ARG A 45 -7.98 1.15 6.06
C ARG A 45 -8.59 -0.03 6.81
N TYR A 46 -8.04 -1.22 6.66
CA TYR A 46 -8.48 -2.38 7.44
C TYR A 46 -8.22 -2.19 8.95
N LYS A 47 -7.06 -1.67 9.33
CA LYS A 47 -6.75 -1.33 10.72
C LYS A 47 -7.70 -0.25 11.27
N ARG A 48 -8.01 0.78 10.49
CA ARG A 48 -9.01 1.79 10.85
C ARG A 48 -10.40 1.18 11.03
N LEU A 49 -10.80 0.28 10.13
CA LEU A 49 -12.07 -0.46 10.25
C LEU A 49 -12.14 -1.26 11.55
N GLN A 50 -11.02 -1.80 12.02
CA GLN A 50 -10.90 -2.47 13.32
C GLN A 50 -10.86 -1.49 14.52
N GLY A 51 -10.88 -0.18 14.29
CA GLY A 51 -10.82 0.86 15.34
C GLY A 51 -9.42 1.17 15.87
N TRP A 52 -8.35 0.86 15.10
CA TRP A 52 -6.99 1.27 15.44
C TRP A 52 -6.76 2.73 15.06
N ASP A 53 -5.97 3.43 15.86
CA ASP A 53 -5.39 4.71 15.47
C ASP A 53 -4.18 4.45 14.55
N THR A 54 -4.19 5.06 13.36
CA THR A 54 -3.21 4.73 12.33
C THR A 54 -2.41 5.94 11.88
N TRP A 55 -1.12 5.70 11.62
CA TRP A 55 -0.25 6.67 10.97
C TRP A 55 0.36 6.04 9.71
N PHE A 56 0.15 6.67 8.57
CA PHE A 56 0.60 6.17 7.28
C PHE A 56 1.48 7.21 6.58
N VAL A 57 2.76 6.87 6.36
CA VAL A 57 3.75 7.73 5.72
C VAL A 57 4.03 7.23 4.30
N VAL A 58 3.88 8.14 3.35
CA VAL A 58 4.39 8.05 1.99
C VAL A 58 5.37 9.19 1.78
N GLY A 59 6.24 9.15 0.77
CA GLY A 59 7.17 10.26 0.59
C GLY A 59 8.01 10.21 -0.68
N SER A 60 8.94 11.17 -0.79
CA SER A 60 9.82 11.34 -1.92
C SER A 60 11.28 11.52 -1.52
N ASP A 61 12.17 10.76 -2.19
CA ASP A 61 13.60 10.95 -2.17
C ASP A 61 13.99 12.00 -3.20
N GLU A 62 14.43 13.16 -2.71
CA GLU A 62 14.68 14.36 -3.51
C GLU A 62 16.18 14.69 -3.64
N HIS A 63 17.05 14.12 -2.81
CA HIS A 63 18.47 14.44 -2.77
C HIS A 63 19.35 13.56 -3.67
N SER A 64 18.74 12.95 -4.70
CA SER A 64 19.51 12.12 -5.64
C SER A 64 20.23 12.93 -6.71
N LEU A 65 21.40 12.43 -7.15
CA LEU A 65 22.15 13.02 -8.26
C LEU A 65 21.33 13.01 -9.58
N ASN A 66 20.42 12.04 -9.74
CA ASN A 66 19.54 11.97 -10.90
C ASN A 66 18.55 13.14 -10.95
N ILE A 67 17.99 13.53 -9.81
CA ILE A 67 17.12 14.70 -9.69
C ILE A 67 17.89 15.97 -10.03
N LEU A 68 19.09 16.15 -9.45
CA LEU A 68 19.94 17.29 -9.76
C LEU A 68 20.21 17.39 -11.26
N ARG A 69 20.72 16.33 -11.89
CA ARG A 69 20.98 16.29 -13.34
C ARG A 69 19.73 16.51 -14.18
N ARG A 70 18.58 16.01 -13.73
CA ARG A 70 17.30 16.21 -14.45
C ARG A 70 16.87 17.67 -14.39
N ALA A 71 16.92 18.29 -13.23
CA ALA A 71 16.62 19.72 -13.06
C ALA A 71 17.57 20.59 -13.90
N GLU A 72 18.88 20.33 -13.86
CA GLU A 72 19.88 21.00 -14.69
C GLU A 72 19.58 20.88 -16.18
N SER A 73 19.19 19.67 -16.65
CA SER A 73 18.82 19.45 -18.07
C SER A 73 17.61 20.25 -18.52
N LEU A 74 16.74 20.64 -17.58
CA LEU A 74 15.57 21.47 -17.80
C LEU A 74 15.81 22.95 -17.49
N SER A 75 17.04 23.31 -17.07
CA SER A 75 17.39 24.65 -16.59
C SER A 75 16.49 25.13 -15.44
N GLN A 76 16.10 24.20 -14.57
CA GLN A 76 15.26 24.45 -13.40
C GLN A 76 16.10 24.37 -12.11
N ASP A 77 15.63 25.08 -11.08
CA ASP A 77 16.11 24.87 -9.71
C ASP A 77 15.68 23.47 -9.21
N PRO A 78 16.57 22.68 -8.58
CA PRO A 78 16.25 21.33 -8.13
C PRO A 78 15.06 21.28 -7.17
N ARG A 79 14.89 22.28 -6.30
CA ARG A 79 13.75 22.36 -5.38
C ARG A 79 12.44 22.59 -6.10
N ALA A 80 12.43 23.52 -7.08
CA ALA A 80 11.25 23.79 -7.90
C ALA A 80 10.85 22.56 -8.72
N PHE A 81 11.82 21.84 -9.29
CA PHE A 81 11.56 20.58 -9.98
C PHE A 81 10.93 19.53 -9.03
N CYS A 82 11.47 19.37 -7.82
CA CYS A 82 10.88 18.47 -6.82
C CYS A 82 9.45 18.87 -6.44
N ASP A 83 9.16 20.16 -6.28
CA ASP A 83 7.81 20.65 -5.95
C ASP A 83 6.79 20.30 -7.04
N GLU A 84 7.16 20.43 -8.32
CA GLU A 84 6.32 20.01 -9.45
C GLU A 84 6.08 18.50 -9.44
N MET A 85 7.12 17.71 -9.24
CA MET A 85 7.02 16.26 -9.23
C MET A 85 6.18 15.75 -8.04
N VAL A 86 6.37 16.31 -6.86
CA VAL A 86 5.57 15.98 -5.67
C VAL A 86 4.08 16.27 -5.91
N ALA A 87 3.76 17.36 -6.60
CA ALA A 87 2.36 17.66 -6.96
C ALA A 87 1.75 16.55 -7.84
N LEU A 88 2.51 16.06 -8.84
CA LEU A 88 2.07 14.95 -9.70
C LEU A 88 1.86 13.65 -8.92
N PHE A 89 2.77 13.29 -8.00
CA PHE A 89 2.61 12.10 -7.18
C PHE A 89 1.38 12.19 -6.28
N LYS A 90 1.18 13.33 -5.61
CA LYS A 90 0.00 13.59 -4.77
C LYS A 90 -1.30 13.53 -5.57
N ASP A 91 -1.30 14.02 -6.81
CA ASP A 91 -2.47 13.93 -7.69
C ASP A 91 -2.82 12.48 -8.05
N VAL A 92 -1.83 11.64 -8.38
CA VAL A 92 -2.04 10.21 -8.62
C VAL A 92 -2.61 9.54 -7.36
N PHE A 93 -2.04 9.81 -6.18
CA PHE A 93 -2.52 9.24 -4.93
C PHE A 93 -3.94 9.69 -4.61
N ARG A 94 -4.28 10.94 -4.86
CA ARG A 94 -5.63 11.48 -4.72
C ARG A 94 -6.63 10.80 -5.67
N VAL A 95 -6.27 10.63 -6.95
CA VAL A 95 -7.11 9.95 -7.94
C VAL A 95 -7.37 8.50 -7.56
N LEU A 96 -6.37 7.81 -7.02
CA LEU A 96 -6.47 6.42 -6.56
C LEU A 96 -7.06 6.28 -5.15
N ASN A 97 -7.47 7.38 -4.52
CA ASN A 97 -8.03 7.40 -3.17
C ASN A 97 -7.09 6.78 -2.12
N ILE A 98 -5.80 7.11 -2.19
CA ILE A 98 -4.81 6.73 -1.17
C ILE A 98 -4.90 7.73 -0.01
N ASP A 99 -5.16 7.24 1.18
CA ASP A 99 -5.44 8.05 2.38
C ASP A 99 -4.27 7.97 3.38
N TYR A 100 -3.17 8.66 3.02
CA TYR A 100 -1.97 8.76 3.85
C TYR A 100 -2.06 9.90 4.88
N SER A 101 -1.39 9.72 6.03
CA SER A 101 -1.35 10.72 7.11
C SER A 101 -0.41 11.88 6.78
N ILE A 102 0.73 11.59 6.13
CA ILE A 102 1.72 12.58 5.73
C ILE A 102 2.45 12.14 4.46
N TYR A 103 2.77 13.12 3.61
CA TYR A 103 3.72 12.98 2.51
C TYR A 103 5.07 13.56 2.97
N ALA A 104 5.99 12.70 3.38
CA ALA A 104 7.33 13.07 3.82
C ALA A 104 8.20 13.47 2.60
N ARG A 105 9.18 14.35 2.82
CA ARG A 105 10.10 14.83 1.78
C ARG A 105 11.49 14.93 2.36
N THR A 106 12.47 14.31 1.75
CA THR A 106 13.87 14.41 2.22
C THR A 106 14.36 15.86 2.24
N SER A 107 13.85 16.71 1.34
CA SER A 107 14.18 18.14 1.29
C SER A 107 13.41 19.02 2.29
N SER A 108 12.53 18.45 3.14
CA SER A 108 11.81 19.22 4.15
C SER A 108 12.70 19.63 5.32
N GLU A 109 12.34 20.73 5.99
CA GLU A 109 13.06 21.14 7.21
C GLU A 109 12.97 20.12 8.35
N ALA A 110 11.85 19.39 8.44
CA ALA A 110 11.68 18.31 9.41
C ALA A 110 12.69 17.18 9.16
N ASN A 111 12.84 16.76 7.89
CA ASN A 111 13.83 15.74 7.55
C ASN A 111 15.26 16.25 7.73
N LEU A 112 15.55 17.47 7.35
CA LEU A 112 16.88 18.07 7.54
C LEU A 112 17.31 18.02 9.01
N ARG A 113 16.45 18.45 9.93
CA ARG A 113 16.74 18.37 11.38
C ARG A 113 16.89 16.93 11.85
N THR A 114 15.99 16.05 11.43
CA THR A 114 16.03 14.63 11.76
C THR A 114 17.32 13.98 11.28
N ALA A 115 17.71 14.23 10.03
CA ALA A 115 18.90 13.63 9.43
C ALA A 115 20.18 14.11 10.12
N GLN A 116 20.27 15.40 10.43
CA GLN A 116 21.41 15.95 11.17
C GLN A 116 21.49 15.39 12.60
N GLU A 117 20.40 15.32 13.33
CA GLU A 117 20.38 14.75 14.68
C GLU A 117 20.71 13.26 14.66
N PHE A 118 20.11 12.50 13.74
CA PHE A 118 20.31 11.06 13.66
C PHE A 118 21.75 10.67 13.30
N ILE A 119 22.34 11.32 12.28
CA ILE A 119 23.72 11.04 11.89
C ILE A 119 24.73 11.52 12.96
N GLN A 120 24.42 12.62 13.68
CA GLN A 120 25.23 13.08 14.82
C GLN A 120 25.24 12.03 15.93
N ARG A 121 24.09 11.44 16.27
CA ARG A 121 24.03 10.36 17.27
C ARG A 121 24.87 9.14 16.86
N CYS A 122 24.86 8.77 15.58
CA CYS A 122 25.70 7.69 15.06
C CYS A 122 27.21 8.03 15.16
N TRP A 123 27.58 9.28 14.88
CA TRP A 123 28.95 9.79 15.00
C TRP A 123 29.42 9.76 16.47
N ASP A 124 28.67 10.35 17.37
CA ASP A 124 29.00 10.46 18.80
C ASP A 124 29.17 9.10 19.47
N ARG A 125 28.50 8.07 18.96
CA ARG A 125 28.61 6.67 19.42
C ARG A 125 29.72 5.88 18.71
N GLY A 126 30.48 6.51 17.83
CA GLY A 126 31.64 5.92 17.17
C GLY A 126 31.31 4.96 16.02
N HIS A 127 30.07 4.99 15.51
CA HIS A 127 29.64 4.15 14.39
C HIS A 127 29.93 4.77 13.02
N ILE A 128 30.44 5.99 12.97
CA ILE A 128 30.89 6.67 11.74
C ILE A 128 32.36 7.07 11.91
N TYR A 129 33.15 6.98 10.83
CA TYR A 129 34.57 7.37 10.80
C TYR A 129 34.95 7.97 9.45
N ALA A 130 35.97 8.83 9.43
CA ALA A 130 36.49 9.41 8.20
C ALA A 130 37.39 8.41 7.45
N GLY A 131 37.31 8.41 6.12
CA GLY A 131 38.10 7.57 5.23
C GLY A 131 38.15 8.15 3.83
N VAL A 132 38.72 7.39 2.89
CA VAL A 132 38.73 7.73 1.47
C VAL A 132 38.05 6.61 0.72
N TYR A 133 37.06 6.96 -0.12
CA TYR A 133 36.45 6.01 -1.02
C TYR A 133 37.25 5.93 -2.32
N HIS A 134 37.61 4.70 -2.69
CA HIS A 134 38.24 4.39 -3.97
C HIS A 134 37.39 3.32 -4.67
N GLY A 135 36.78 3.61 -5.81
CA GLY A 135 35.96 2.62 -6.52
C GLY A 135 35.04 3.21 -7.59
N TRP A 136 33.98 2.52 -7.88
CA TRP A 136 33.06 2.84 -8.96
C TRP A 136 31.71 3.31 -8.41
N TYR A 137 31.12 4.31 -9.08
CA TYR A 137 29.82 4.85 -8.72
C TYR A 137 28.88 4.85 -9.92
N CYS A 138 27.69 4.27 -9.76
CA CYS A 138 26.64 4.36 -10.76
C CYS A 138 25.69 5.52 -10.43
N PRO A 139 25.68 6.59 -11.23
CA PRO A 139 24.75 7.70 -10.99
C PRO A 139 23.28 7.32 -11.15
N SER A 140 22.99 6.29 -11.97
CA SER A 140 21.60 5.87 -12.24
C SER A 140 20.94 5.18 -11.06
N CYS A 141 21.66 4.32 -10.31
CA CYS A 141 21.16 3.70 -9.09
C CYS A 141 21.64 4.39 -7.81
N ASN A 142 22.40 5.48 -7.93
CA ASN A 142 23.03 6.18 -6.80
C ASN A 142 23.78 5.22 -5.86
N ARG A 143 24.53 4.25 -6.43
CA ARG A 143 25.20 3.20 -5.68
C ARG A 143 26.68 3.11 -6.01
N PHE A 144 27.47 2.86 -4.97
CA PHE A 144 28.87 2.50 -5.10
C PHE A 144 29.02 1.00 -5.42
N TYR A 145 29.97 0.67 -6.30
CA TYR A 145 30.26 -0.69 -6.73
C TYR A 145 31.74 -1.00 -6.59
N LYS A 146 32.06 -2.25 -6.27
CA LYS A 146 33.40 -2.79 -6.46
C LYS A 146 33.57 -3.19 -7.93
N GLU A 147 34.81 -3.28 -8.40
CA GLU A 147 35.11 -3.66 -9.78
C GLU A 147 34.56 -5.05 -10.12
N GLU A 148 34.62 -5.99 -9.18
CA GLU A 148 34.09 -7.35 -9.31
C GLU A 148 32.57 -7.47 -9.41
N GLU A 149 31.84 -6.44 -9.00
CA GLU A 149 30.38 -6.36 -9.10
C GLU A 149 29.92 -5.82 -10.47
N LEU A 150 30.82 -5.27 -11.27
CA LEU A 150 30.50 -4.65 -12.55
C LEU A 150 30.44 -5.68 -13.69
N LEU A 151 29.63 -5.38 -14.70
CA LEU A 151 29.68 -6.07 -15.97
C LEU A 151 30.95 -5.67 -16.76
N PRO A 152 31.35 -6.43 -17.81
CA PRO A 152 32.42 -6.04 -18.70
C PRO A 152 32.28 -4.58 -19.16
N ASP A 153 33.40 -3.92 -19.44
CA ASP A 153 33.49 -2.50 -19.82
C ASP A 153 33.01 -1.52 -18.73
N HIS A 154 33.10 -1.92 -17.46
CA HIS A 154 32.67 -1.15 -16.28
C HIS A 154 31.21 -0.67 -16.38
N LEU A 155 30.32 -1.58 -16.79
CA LEU A 155 28.89 -1.29 -16.84
C LEU A 155 28.18 -1.71 -15.54
N CYS A 156 27.26 -0.86 -15.11
CA CYS A 156 26.38 -1.16 -13.98
C CYS A 156 25.52 -2.43 -14.29
N PRO A 157 25.46 -3.44 -13.42
CA PRO A 157 24.69 -4.66 -13.66
C PRO A 157 23.18 -4.41 -13.77
N GLU A 158 22.68 -3.38 -13.10
CA GLU A 158 21.25 -3.03 -13.11
C GLU A 158 20.84 -2.19 -14.33
N HIS A 159 21.63 -1.16 -14.66
CA HIS A 159 21.29 -0.19 -15.68
C HIS A 159 22.01 -0.40 -17.02
N LYS A 160 23.01 -1.31 -17.06
CA LYS A 160 23.85 -1.59 -18.26
C LYS A 160 24.44 -0.31 -18.88
N ARG A 161 24.80 0.65 -18.02
CA ARG A 161 25.41 1.93 -18.40
C ARG A 161 26.79 2.07 -17.75
N PRO A 162 27.72 2.82 -18.35
CA PRO A 162 29.02 3.09 -17.75
C PRO A 162 28.88 3.68 -16.34
N VAL A 163 29.79 3.30 -15.46
CA VAL A 163 29.91 3.86 -14.10
C VAL A 163 31.11 4.80 -14.02
N ASP A 164 31.05 5.75 -13.09
CA ASP A 164 32.11 6.74 -12.89
C ASP A 164 33.13 6.18 -11.87
N GLN A 165 34.43 6.31 -12.16
CA GLN A 165 35.48 6.07 -11.17
C GLN A 165 35.53 7.24 -10.20
N VAL A 166 35.49 6.96 -8.90
CA VAL A 166 35.41 7.96 -7.84
C VAL A 166 36.55 7.74 -6.85
N ASP A 167 37.20 8.83 -6.49
CA ASP A 167 38.24 8.90 -5.47
C ASP A 167 37.95 10.15 -4.64
N GLU A 168 37.29 9.98 -3.49
CA GLU A 168 36.89 11.13 -2.68
C GLU A 168 36.99 10.85 -1.17
N PRO A 169 37.36 11.87 -0.36
CA PRO A 169 37.29 11.76 1.10
C PRO A 169 35.83 11.71 1.52
N ASN A 170 35.43 10.65 2.24
CA ASN A 170 34.06 10.41 2.71
C ASN A 170 34.06 9.97 4.18
N TYR A 171 32.87 9.97 4.78
CA TYR A 171 32.61 9.31 6.05
C TYR A 171 31.96 7.97 5.80
N PHE A 172 32.32 6.98 6.63
CA PHE A 172 31.89 5.59 6.50
C PHE A 172 31.12 5.15 7.74
N PHE A 173 30.03 4.41 7.54
CA PHE A 173 29.27 3.75 8.59
C PHE A 173 29.81 2.33 8.82
N ARG A 174 30.05 1.96 10.09
CA ARG A 174 30.57 0.65 10.50
C ARG A 174 29.51 -0.46 10.43
N LEU A 175 28.99 -0.76 9.24
CA LEU A 175 27.97 -1.79 9.04
C LEU A 175 28.50 -3.18 9.46
N SER A 176 29.76 -3.46 9.21
CA SER A 176 30.43 -4.72 9.58
C SER A 176 30.31 -5.04 11.08
N ALA A 177 30.28 -4.01 11.93
CA ALA A 177 30.16 -4.17 13.39
C ALA A 177 28.77 -4.69 13.82
N PHE A 178 27.75 -4.66 12.95
CA PHE A 178 26.40 -5.09 13.26
C PHE A 178 26.07 -6.48 12.73
N GLN A 179 26.98 -7.16 12.03
CA GLN A 179 26.72 -8.45 11.38
C GLN A 179 26.17 -9.51 12.34
N GLU A 180 26.86 -9.76 13.45
CA GLU A 180 26.42 -10.77 14.43
C GLU A 180 25.08 -10.40 15.07
N ARG A 181 24.88 -9.10 15.34
CA ARG A 181 23.61 -8.62 15.91
C ARG A 181 22.45 -8.79 14.95
N LEU A 182 22.67 -8.56 13.64
CA LEU A 182 21.68 -8.80 12.61
C LEU A 182 21.34 -10.29 12.51
N LEU A 183 22.34 -11.18 12.46
CA LEU A 183 22.10 -12.63 12.42
C LEU A 183 21.27 -13.10 13.61
N ALA A 184 21.62 -12.67 14.83
CA ALA A 184 20.88 -13.00 16.03
C ALA A 184 19.44 -12.47 15.99
N HIS A 185 19.22 -11.27 15.47
CA HIS A 185 17.89 -10.70 15.32
C HIS A 185 17.03 -11.49 14.33
N TYR A 186 17.57 -11.86 13.17
CA TYR A 186 16.88 -12.66 12.16
C TYR A 186 16.54 -14.08 12.65
N GLU A 187 17.35 -14.63 13.54
CA GLU A 187 17.09 -15.93 14.18
C GLU A 187 15.95 -15.81 15.20
N ALA A 188 15.98 -14.76 16.03
CA ALA A 188 14.96 -14.52 17.06
C ALA A 188 13.61 -14.06 16.48
N HIS A 189 13.61 -13.40 15.31
CA HIS A 189 12.45 -12.79 14.67
C HIS A 189 12.32 -13.26 13.22
N PRO A 190 11.86 -14.49 12.97
CA PRO A 190 11.71 -15.02 11.62
C PRO A 190 10.67 -14.25 10.77
N GLU A 191 9.76 -13.50 11.42
CA GLU A 191 8.75 -12.65 10.80
C GLU A 191 9.26 -11.27 10.38
N PHE A 192 10.48 -10.88 10.78
CA PHE A 192 11.03 -9.53 10.59
C PHE A 192 11.10 -9.11 9.11
N VAL A 193 11.51 -10.04 8.23
CA VAL A 193 11.55 -9.79 6.78
C VAL A 193 10.63 -10.77 6.05
N GLN A 194 9.73 -10.26 5.25
CA GLN A 194 8.77 -11.02 4.47
C GLN A 194 8.78 -10.58 3.01
N PRO A 195 8.44 -11.48 2.07
CA PRO A 195 8.23 -12.92 2.25
C PRO A 195 9.52 -13.69 2.61
N GLU A 196 9.38 -14.96 2.98
CA GLU A 196 10.50 -15.81 3.41
C GLU A 196 11.65 -15.88 2.38
N SER A 197 11.34 -15.83 1.10
CA SER A 197 12.33 -15.79 0.02
C SER A 197 13.28 -14.59 0.18
N ARG A 198 12.76 -13.41 0.54
CA ARG A 198 13.55 -12.19 0.74
C ARG A 198 14.35 -12.26 2.05
N ARG A 199 13.76 -12.83 3.09
CA ARG A 199 14.48 -13.10 4.33
C ARG A 199 15.71 -13.99 4.09
N ASN A 200 15.55 -15.07 3.35
CA ASN A 200 16.63 -16.01 3.05
C ASN A 200 17.72 -15.38 2.17
N GLU A 201 17.34 -14.52 1.22
CA GLU A 201 18.26 -13.72 0.42
C GLU A 201 19.11 -12.80 1.31
N MET A 202 18.48 -12.04 2.21
CA MET A 202 19.19 -11.14 3.11
C MET A 202 20.09 -11.89 4.10
N LEU A 203 19.64 -13.03 4.64
CA LEU A 203 20.48 -13.90 5.46
C LEU A 203 21.73 -14.37 4.72
N SER A 204 21.61 -14.71 3.44
CA SER A 204 22.76 -15.07 2.60
C SER A 204 23.75 -13.92 2.47
N VAL A 205 23.25 -12.69 2.24
CA VAL A 205 24.10 -11.48 2.17
C VAL A 205 24.81 -11.24 3.49
N ILE A 206 24.11 -11.31 4.63
CA ILE A 206 24.71 -11.05 5.96
C ILE A 206 25.79 -12.10 6.28
N ARG A 207 25.51 -13.39 6.00
CA ARG A 207 26.48 -14.49 6.21
C ARG A 207 27.70 -14.41 5.31
N GLY A 208 27.56 -13.79 4.13
CA GLY A 208 28.65 -13.55 3.19
C GLY A 208 29.66 -12.50 3.67
N GLY A 209 29.33 -11.77 4.73
CA GLY A 209 30.16 -10.69 5.29
C GLY A 209 29.62 -9.32 4.92
N LEU A 210 29.46 -8.46 5.94
CA LEU A 210 29.04 -7.08 5.75
C LEU A 210 30.25 -6.16 5.74
N GLU A 211 30.22 -5.18 4.85
CA GLU A 211 31.27 -4.15 4.72
C GLU A 211 30.72 -2.78 5.08
N ASP A 212 31.62 -1.95 5.58
CA ASP A 212 31.32 -0.55 5.88
C ASP A 212 31.02 0.19 4.58
N PHE A 213 30.10 1.14 4.61
CA PHE A 213 29.69 1.90 3.42
C PHE A 213 29.78 3.41 3.64
N SER A 214 29.99 4.15 2.56
CA SER A 214 30.05 5.61 2.59
C SER A 214 28.69 6.21 2.92
N VAL A 215 28.64 7.13 3.89
CA VAL A 215 27.44 7.86 4.32
C VAL A 215 27.48 9.34 3.97
N SER A 216 28.50 9.77 3.22
CA SER A 216 28.63 11.16 2.80
C SER A 216 29.13 11.30 1.37
N ARG A 217 28.97 12.50 0.80
CA ARG A 217 29.50 12.90 -0.49
C ARG A 217 30.14 14.28 -0.39
N SER A 218 31.40 14.40 -0.85
CA SER A 218 32.12 15.66 -0.90
C SER A 218 31.89 16.42 -2.20
N THR A 219 31.57 15.70 -3.29
CA THR A 219 31.45 16.27 -4.65
C THR A 219 30.02 16.74 -4.99
N VAL A 220 29.02 16.32 -4.22
CA VAL A 220 27.61 16.70 -4.39
C VAL A 220 27.25 17.82 -3.43
N LYS A 221 26.49 18.82 -3.90
CA LYS A 221 26.06 19.97 -3.08
C LYS A 221 24.55 19.93 -2.74
N TRP A 222 23.76 19.17 -3.50
CA TRP A 222 22.35 18.97 -3.25
C TRP A 222 22.15 17.83 -2.27
N GLY A 223 21.77 18.14 -1.03
CA GLY A 223 21.61 17.18 0.06
C GLY A 223 21.66 17.86 1.42
N VAL A 224 21.51 17.07 2.49
CA VAL A 224 21.59 17.53 3.89
C VAL A 224 23.06 17.68 4.29
N PRO A 225 23.55 18.87 4.71
CA PRO A 225 24.91 19.04 5.20
C PRO A 225 25.17 18.22 6.47
N LEU A 226 26.36 17.60 6.56
CA LEU A 226 26.79 16.91 7.79
C LEU A 226 26.94 17.92 8.94
N PRO A 227 26.44 17.63 10.14
CA PRO A 227 26.55 18.56 11.28
C PRO A 227 27.99 18.71 11.80
N PHE A 228 28.84 17.71 11.63
CA PHE A 228 30.26 17.71 12.04
C PHE A 228 31.24 18.05 10.90
N ASP A 229 30.76 18.15 9.65
CA ASP A 229 31.54 18.60 8.50
C ASP A 229 30.64 19.17 7.39
N ALA A 230 30.34 20.45 7.44
CA ALA A 230 29.46 21.13 6.50
C ALA A 230 29.98 21.20 5.05
N SER A 231 31.20 20.76 4.78
CA SER A 231 31.74 20.66 3.41
C SER A 231 31.18 19.48 2.63
N GLN A 232 30.61 18.50 3.32
CA GLN A 232 30.01 17.29 2.76
C GLN A 232 28.52 17.22 3.05
N VAL A 233 27.79 16.48 2.21
CA VAL A 233 26.36 16.19 2.41
C VAL A 233 26.17 14.71 2.74
N ILE A 234 25.05 14.40 3.44
CA ILE A 234 24.64 13.03 3.75
C ILE A 234 24.37 12.29 2.43
N TYR A 235 24.82 11.04 2.36
CA TYR A 235 24.57 10.17 1.21
C TYR A 235 23.08 9.81 1.11
N VAL A 236 22.55 9.85 -0.11
CA VAL A 236 21.12 9.75 -0.41
C VAL A 236 20.41 8.57 0.26
N TRP A 237 21.00 7.38 0.28
CA TRP A 237 20.39 6.22 0.93
C TRP A 237 20.35 6.29 2.45
N PHE A 238 21.28 6.99 3.08
CA PHE A 238 21.21 7.26 4.51
C PHE A 238 20.11 8.28 4.81
N ASP A 239 20.00 9.32 3.99
CA ASP A 239 19.00 10.40 4.12
C ASP A 239 17.58 9.90 3.87
N ALA A 240 17.35 9.18 2.77
CA ALA A 240 16.01 8.70 2.37
C ALA A 240 15.33 7.82 3.44
N LEU A 241 16.08 6.93 4.09
CA LEU A 241 15.54 6.08 5.16
C LEU A 241 15.07 6.88 6.39
N LEU A 242 15.57 8.09 6.59
CA LEU A 242 15.18 8.94 7.71
C LEU A 242 13.83 9.62 7.52
N ASP A 243 13.25 9.62 6.31
CA ASP A 243 11.88 10.05 6.10
C ASP A 243 10.87 9.21 6.90
N TYR A 244 11.19 7.96 7.21
CA TYR A 244 10.35 7.11 8.06
C TYR A 244 10.26 7.59 9.50
N VAL A 245 11.33 8.13 10.05
CA VAL A 245 11.35 8.67 11.42
C VAL A 245 10.99 10.16 11.44
N SER A 246 11.35 10.94 10.42
CA SER A 246 10.95 12.35 10.31
C SER A 246 9.44 12.47 10.10
N GLY A 247 8.84 11.62 9.27
CA GLY A 247 7.41 11.59 8.99
C GLY A 247 6.53 11.28 10.20
N VAL A 248 7.09 10.66 11.25
CA VAL A 248 6.39 10.38 12.50
C VAL A 248 6.83 11.32 13.65
N GLY A 249 7.79 12.24 13.41
CA GLY A 249 8.09 13.34 14.32
C GLY A 249 9.30 13.15 15.22
N PHE A 250 10.30 12.36 14.82
CA PHE A 250 11.51 12.08 15.59
C PHE A 250 12.16 13.35 16.21
N ALA A 251 12.39 14.39 15.39
CA ALA A 251 13.05 15.60 15.83
C ALA A 251 12.08 16.73 16.27
N ASP A 252 10.79 16.65 15.95
CA ASP A 252 9.89 17.78 16.08
C ASP A 252 8.56 17.51 16.77
N ASN A 253 8.18 16.23 16.96
CA ASN A 253 6.93 15.86 17.63
C ASN A 253 7.11 14.63 18.52
N PRO A 254 7.65 14.78 19.75
CA PRO A 254 7.90 13.66 20.66
C PRO A 254 6.64 12.88 21.03
N GLU A 255 5.47 13.52 21.13
CA GLU A 255 4.22 12.84 21.45
C GLU A 255 3.84 11.84 20.35
N ARG A 256 3.84 12.29 19.10
CA ARG A 256 3.55 11.42 17.95
C ARG A 256 4.62 10.34 17.77
N TRP A 257 5.90 10.68 17.97
CA TRP A 257 7.00 9.74 17.95
C TRP A 257 6.78 8.59 18.95
N HIS A 258 6.56 8.89 20.21
CA HIS A 258 6.33 7.87 21.25
C HIS A 258 5.02 7.10 21.07
N ARG A 259 4.04 7.69 20.38
CA ARG A 259 2.76 7.03 20.10
C ARG A 259 2.86 5.98 19.01
N PHE A 260 3.63 6.23 17.95
CA PHE A 260 3.61 5.41 16.75
C PHE A 260 4.92 4.66 16.48
N TRP A 261 6.09 5.14 16.94
CA TRP A 261 7.33 4.40 16.76
C TRP A 261 7.48 3.30 17.83
N PRO A 262 7.97 2.08 17.48
CA PRO A 262 8.46 1.65 16.17
C PRO A 262 7.35 1.33 15.16
N ALA A 263 7.66 1.44 13.86
CA ALA A 263 6.73 1.11 12.80
C ALA A 263 6.31 -0.37 12.85
N ASP A 264 5.02 -0.64 12.61
CA ASP A 264 4.51 -2.02 12.54
C ASP A 264 4.94 -2.71 11.25
N VAL A 265 4.98 -1.98 10.13
CA VAL A 265 5.46 -2.52 8.86
C VAL A 265 6.01 -1.43 7.93
N HIS A 266 7.16 -1.71 7.34
CA HIS A 266 7.65 -1.04 6.14
C HIS A 266 7.29 -1.88 4.92
N VAL A 267 6.46 -1.35 4.03
CA VAL A 267 6.10 -1.97 2.74
C VAL A 267 7.01 -1.39 1.67
N ILE A 268 7.76 -2.21 0.97
CA ILE A 268 8.80 -1.75 0.05
C ILE A 268 8.88 -2.64 -1.20
N GLY A 269 9.42 -2.11 -2.30
CA GLY A 269 9.79 -2.92 -3.44
C GLY A 269 10.94 -3.89 -3.14
N LYS A 270 10.92 -5.05 -3.74
CA LYS A 270 11.94 -6.11 -3.52
C LYS A 270 13.37 -5.70 -3.85
N ASP A 271 13.57 -4.72 -4.74
CA ASP A 271 14.87 -4.21 -5.18
C ASP A 271 15.60 -3.40 -4.11
N ILE A 272 14.87 -2.86 -3.14
CA ILE A 272 15.44 -2.07 -2.04
C ILE A 272 15.47 -2.83 -0.70
N THR A 273 15.21 -4.15 -0.73
CA THR A 273 15.19 -4.98 0.49
C THR A 273 16.49 -4.88 1.28
N ARG A 274 17.66 -4.87 0.62
CA ARG A 274 18.95 -4.78 1.29
C ARG A 274 19.09 -3.53 2.17
N PHE A 275 18.63 -2.38 1.69
CA PHE A 275 18.70 -1.11 2.43
C PHE A 275 17.80 -1.14 3.67
N HIS A 276 16.60 -1.70 3.56
CA HIS A 276 15.63 -1.74 4.66
C HIS A 276 15.88 -2.87 5.67
N ALA A 277 16.39 -3.99 5.20
CA ALA A 277 16.52 -5.19 6.01
C ALA A 277 17.92 -5.41 6.61
N ILE A 278 18.92 -4.66 6.14
CA ILE A 278 20.31 -4.74 6.62
C ILE A 278 20.80 -3.36 7.10
N TYR A 279 20.78 -2.34 6.24
CA TYR A 279 21.34 -1.02 6.56
C TYR A 279 20.49 -0.29 7.59
N TRP A 280 19.19 -0.23 7.37
CA TRP A 280 18.26 0.48 8.24
C TRP A 280 18.26 -0.02 9.70
N PRO A 281 18.18 -1.33 9.97
CA PRO A 281 18.32 -1.85 11.33
C PRO A 281 19.65 -1.48 12.00
N ALA A 282 20.75 -1.55 11.27
CA ALA A 282 22.06 -1.17 11.80
C ALA A 282 22.13 0.34 12.11
N MET A 283 21.57 1.18 11.25
CA MET A 283 21.49 2.63 11.46
C MET A 283 20.64 2.98 12.69
N LEU A 284 19.47 2.34 12.85
CA LEU A 284 18.61 2.53 14.02
C LEU A 284 19.32 2.16 15.32
N TRP A 285 19.96 1.01 15.35
CA TRP A 285 20.74 0.61 16.54
C TRP A 285 21.91 1.54 16.82
N ALA A 286 22.58 2.04 15.77
CA ALA A 286 23.67 3.01 15.93
C ALA A 286 23.16 4.34 16.52
N ALA A 287 21.98 4.78 16.14
CA ALA A 287 21.33 5.96 16.71
C ALA A 287 20.68 5.69 18.08
N GLY A 288 20.52 4.40 18.48
CA GLY A 288 19.93 3.98 19.74
C GLY A 288 18.42 3.87 19.73
N GLU A 289 17.86 3.64 18.56
CA GLU A 289 16.43 3.53 18.34
C GLU A 289 15.99 2.06 18.18
N GLU A 290 14.70 1.80 18.38
CA GLU A 290 14.08 0.50 18.18
C GLU A 290 13.90 0.19 16.69
N LEU A 291 13.86 -1.10 16.34
CA LEU A 291 13.61 -1.54 14.98
C LEU A 291 12.11 -1.53 14.64
N PRO A 292 11.74 -1.37 13.35
CA PRO A 292 10.40 -1.70 12.89
C PRO A 292 10.10 -3.17 13.16
N LYS A 293 8.83 -3.50 13.40
CA LYS A 293 8.44 -4.88 13.72
C LYS A 293 8.54 -5.79 12.49
N ARG A 294 8.30 -5.25 11.29
CA ARG A 294 8.27 -6.04 10.05
C ARG A 294 8.66 -5.20 8.83
N ILE A 295 9.35 -5.84 7.89
CA ILE A 295 9.65 -5.33 6.56
C ILE A 295 9.02 -6.28 5.55
N PHE A 296 8.11 -5.78 4.74
CA PHE A 296 7.46 -6.56 3.68
C PHE A 296 7.93 -6.08 2.31
N ALA A 297 8.61 -6.95 1.58
CA ALA A 297 9.15 -6.67 0.26
C ALA A 297 8.21 -7.23 -0.83
N HIS A 298 7.40 -6.37 -1.44
CA HIS A 298 6.47 -6.76 -2.48
C HIS A 298 7.16 -7.05 -3.82
N GLY A 299 6.48 -7.85 -4.67
CA GLY A 299 6.93 -8.17 -6.02
C GLY A 299 6.68 -7.04 -7.03
N PHE A 300 7.18 -7.21 -8.24
CA PHE A 300 6.98 -6.25 -9.33
C PHE A 300 5.75 -6.61 -10.17
N ILE A 301 5.16 -5.57 -10.77
CA ILE A 301 4.19 -5.74 -11.84
C ILE A 301 4.94 -5.80 -13.16
N ASN A 302 4.70 -6.85 -13.93
CA ASN A 302 5.18 -7.02 -15.28
C ASN A 302 4.05 -6.75 -16.29
N LEU A 303 4.43 -6.43 -17.52
CA LEU A 303 3.50 -6.31 -18.64
C LEU A 303 4.00 -7.24 -19.77
N GLY A 304 3.24 -8.31 -20.05
CA GLY A 304 3.63 -9.30 -21.04
C GLY A 304 4.95 -10.03 -20.72
N GLY A 305 5.25 -10.24 -19.44
CA GLY A 305 6.49 -10.89 -18.97
C GLY A 305 7.69 -9.94 -18.82
N GLU A 306 7.55 -8.64 -19.16
CA GLU A 306 8.60 -7.64 -18.97
C GLU A 306 8.26 -6.68 -17.83
N LYS A 307 9.27 -6.30 -17.02
CA LYS A 307 9.09 -5.33 -15.94
C LYS A 307 8.59 -4.00 -16.52
N LEU A 308 7.51 -3.45 -15.91
CA LEU A 308 7.07 -2.08 -16.17
C LEU A 308 8.23 -1.13 -15.96
N SER A 309 8.72 -0.50 -17.02
CA SER A 309 9.78 0.50 -16.91
C SER A 309 9.65 1.57 -17.99
N LYS A 310 9.92 2.81 -17.62
CA LYS A 310 9.93 3.97 -18.53
C LYS A 310 10.96 3.81 -19.64
N SER A 311 12.10 3.17 -19.36
CA SER A 311 13.18 2.95 -20.32
C SER A 311 12.82 1.92 -21.41
N ALA A 312 11.84 1.04 -21.15
CA ALA A 312 11.33 0.06 -22.13
C ALA A 312 10.11 0.56 -22.92
N GLY A 313 9.57 1.76 -22.62
CA GLY A 313 8.36 2.29 -23.25
C GLY A 313 7.06 1.61 -22.79
N LEU A 314 7.14 0.71 -21.80
CA LEU A 314 6.01 -0.04 -21.23
C LEU A 314 5.52 0.67 -19.96
N VAL A 315 4.68 1.68 -20.14
CA VAL A 315 4.10 2.43 -19.01
C VAL A 315 2.58 2.37 -19.13
N VAL A 316 1.93 1.88 -18.08
CA VAL A 316 0.49 2.01 -17.90
C VAL A 316 0.26 3.14 -16.91
N ASP A 317 -0.45 4.17 -17.34
CA ASP A 317 -0.78 5.33 -16.50
C ASP A 317 -1.94 4.98 -15.55
N PRO A 318 -1.71 5.00 -14.23
CA PRO A 318 -2.75 4.69 -13.26
C PRO A 318 -3.90 5.71 -13.24
N VAL A 319 -3.66 6.96 -13.67
CA VAL A 319 -4.69 8.00 -13.75
C VAL A 319 -5.62 7.75 -14.95
N GLU A 320 -5.05 7.35 -16.10
CA GLU A 320 -5.85 6.97 -17.27
C GLU A 320 -6.75 5.77 -16.94
N LEU A 321 -6.21 4.74 -16.31
CA LEU A 321 -7.00 3.59 -15.84
C LEU A 321 -8.10 3.99 -14.86
N ALA A 322 -7.79 4.82 -13.87
CA ALA A 322 -8.79 5.27 -12.90
C ALA A 322 -9.84 6.19 -13.52
N THR A 323 -9.51 6.95 -14.55
CA THR A 323 -10.45 7.79 -15.28
C THR A 323 -11.41 6.96 -16.14
N GLU A 324 -10.91 5.91 -16.80
CA GLU A 324 -11.72 5.02 -17.64
C GLU A 324 -12.60 4.07 -16.81
N PHE A 325 -12.06 3.47 -15.75
CA PHE A 325 -12.70 2.36 -15.04
C PHE A 325 -13.13 2.68 -13.60
N GLY A 326 -12.71 3.81 -13.07
CA GLY A 326 -12.86 4.17 -11.66
C GLY A 326 -11.73 3.67 -10.77
N ALA A 327 -11.37 4.46 -9.75
CA ALA A 327 -10.26 4.14 -8.84
C ALA A 327 -10.43 2.79 -8.14
N ASP A 328 -11.62 2.47 -7.65
CA ASP A 328 -11.89 1.23 -6.93
C ASP A 328 -11.74 -0.01 -7.82
N ALA A 329 -12.06 0.10 -9.12
CA ALA A 329 -11.84 -1.00 -10.06
C ALA A 329 -10.34 -1.25 -10.28
N VAL A 330 -9.53 -0.18 -10.34
CA VAL A 330 -8.07 -0.29 -10.44
C VAL A 330 -7.50 -0.93 -9.18
N ARG A 331 -7.88 -0.46 -8.00
CA ARG A 331 -7.46 -0.99 -6.70
C ARG A 331 -7.80 -2.48 -6.57
N TYR A 332 -9.05 -2.83 -6.84
CA TYR A 332 -9.52 -4.21 -6.79
C TYR A 332 -8.73 -5.12 -7.72
N THR A 333 -8.64 -4.74 -9.01
CA THR A 333 -8.03 -5.62 -10.01
C THR A 333 -6.54 -5.82 -9.75
N LEU A 334 -5.81 -4.79 -9.38
CA LEU A 334 -4.40 -4.91 -9.03
C LEU A 334 -4.19 -5.87 -7.85
N LEU A 335 -4.91 -5.70 -6.75
CA LEU A 335 -4.77 -6.56 -5.58
C LEU A 335 -5.31 -7.98 -5.78
N ARG A 336 -6.24 -8.16 -6.73
CA ARG A 336 -6.86 -9.46 -7.02
C ARG A 336 -6.03 -10.29 -7.98
N GLU A 337 -5.45 -9.67 -9.02
CA GLU A 337 -4.73 -10.36 -10.10
C GLU A 337 -3.23 -10.50 -9.82
N VAL A 338 -2.62 -9.49 -9.19
CA VAL A 338 -1.18 -9.48 -8.94
C VAL A 338 -0.92 -9.93 -7.50
N PRO A 339 -0.19 -11.03 -7.29
CA PRO A 339 0.21 -11.47 -5.94
C PRO A 339 1.15 -10.43 -5.30
N PHE A 340 0.89 -10.05 -4.04
CA PHE A 340 1.68 -9.00 -3.40
C PHE A 340 3.07 -9.46 -2.95
N ASP A 341 3.24 -10.74 -2.66
CA ASP A 341 4.48 -11.37 -2.16
C ASP A 341 5.50 -11.74 -3.26
N ARG A 342 5.12 -11.66 -4.54
CA ARG A 342 5.94 -12.04 -5.69
C ARG A 342 5.56 -11.27 -6.95
N ASP A 343 6.38 -11.39 -7.99
CA ASP A 343 6.09 -10.78 -9.29
C ASP A 343 4.82 -11.34 -9.90
N GLY A 344 4.07 -10.48 -10.58
CA GLY A 344 2.88 -10.86 -11.32
C GLY A 344 2.70 -10.02 -12.58
N ASP A 345 1.92 -10.55 -13.52
CA ASP A 345 1.65 -9.90 -14.79
C ASP A 345 0.32 -9.12 -14.75
N PHE A 346 0.33 -7.93 -15.32
CA PHE A 346 -0.85 -7.13 -15.58
C PHE A 346 -1.22 -7.20 -17.07
N SER A 347 -2.50 -7.32 -17.37
CA SER A 347 -3.01 -7.11 -18.73
C SER A 347 -4.36 -6.41 -18.71
N LEU A 348 -4.61 -5.52 -19.69
CA LEU A 348 -5.90 -4.84 -19.84
C LEU A 348 -7.05 -5.80 -20.16
N GLU A 349 -6.76 -6.90 -20.84
CA GLU A 349 -7.76 -7.94 -21.13
C GLU A 349 -8.21 -8.62 -19.84
N ALA A 350 -7.28 -9.09 -18.99
CA ALA A 350 -7.59 -9.68 -17.70
C ALA A 350 -8.33 -8.67 -16.81
N PHE A 351 -7.92 -7.40 -16.82
CA PHE A 351 -8.58 -6.32 -16.11
C PHE A 351 -10.07 -6.20 -16.52
N ARG A 352 -10.36 -6.07 -17.81
CA ARG A 352 -11.73 -5.94 -18.32
C ARG A 352 -12.60 -7.17 -18.03
N ASN A 353 -12.01 -8.35 -18.17
CA ASN A 353 -12.70 -9.60 -17.86
C ASN A 353 -13.07 -9.66 -16.37
N ARG A 354 -12.14 -9.32 -15.49
CA ARG A 354 -12.36 -9.28 -14.05
C ARG A 354 -13.38 -8.21 -13.64
N TYR A 355 -13.26 -7.02 -14.20
CA TYR A 355 -14.22 -5.94 -13.97
C TYR A 355 -15.66 -6.40 -14.30
N ASN A 356 -15.88 -6.99 -15.47
CA ASN A 356 -17.21 -7.44 -15.86
C ASN A 356 -17.71 -8.62 -15.02
N ALA A 357 -16.86 -9.61 -14.74
CA ALA A 357 -17.27 -10.81 -14.00
C ALA A 357 -17.54 -10.49 -12.52
N ASP A 358 -16.56 -9.93 -11.85
CA ASP A 358 -16.59 -9.78 -10.40
C ASP A 358 -17.33 -8.49 -9.97
N LEU A 359 -17.01 -7.36 -10.59
CA LEU A 359 -17.53 -6.07 -10.13
C LEU A 359 -18.94 -5.80 -10.70
N ALA A 360 -19.13 -5.92 -12.00
CA ALA A 360 -20.42 -5.62 -12.60
C ALA A 360 -21.45 -6.74 -12.39
N ASN A 361 -21.08 -8.00 -12.69
CA ASN A 361 -22.04 -9.10 -12.62
C ASN A 361 -22.24 -9.64 -11.21
N ASP A 362 -21.19 -9.85 -10.40
CA ASP A 362 -21.36 -10.44 -9.07
C ASP A 362 -21.79 -9.39 -8.04
N LEU A 363 -20.89 -8.44 -7.71
CA LEU A 363 -21.14 -7.44 -6.66
C LEU A 363 -22.25 -6.45 -7.05
N GLY A 364 -22.13 -5.87 -8.25
CA GLY A 364 -23.08 -4.86 -8.73
C GLY A 364 -24.48 -5.40 -8.87
N ASN A 365 -24.63 -6.62 -9.42
CA ASN A 365 -25.92 -7.27 -9.58
C ASN A 365 -26.54 -7.65 -8.22
N LEU A 366 -25.76 -8.14 -7.24
CA LEU A 366 -26.25 -8.47 -5.91
C LEU A 366 -26.89 -7.26 -5.23
N VAL A 367 -26.16 -6.14 -5.16
CA VAL A 367 -26.63 -4.91 -4.50
C VAL A 367 -27.86 -4.33 -5.21
N ASN A 368 -27.82 -4.27 -6.54
CA ASN A 368 -28.95 -3.78 -7.33
C ASN A 368 -30.20 -4.64 -7.16
N ARG A 369 -30.07 -5.97 -7.17
CA ARG A 369 -31.20 -6.91 -6.94
C ARG A 369 -31.79 -6.74 -5.55
N ALA A 370 -30.94 -6.72 -4.51
CA ALA A 370 -31.41 -6.56 -3.13
C ALA A 370 -32.19 -5.25 -2.96
N GLY A 371 -31.61 -4.12 -3.38
CA GLY A 371 -32.25 -2.81 -3.28
C GLY A 371 -33.55 -2.72 -4.10
N THR A 372 -33.53 -3.18 -5.37
CA THR A 372 -34.71 -3.15 -6.26
C THR A 372 -35.87 -3.97 -5.69
N MET A 373 -35.61 -5.13 -5.10
CA MET A 373 -36.64 -5.96 -4.50
C MET A 373 -37.25 -5.31 -3.25
N ILE A 374 -36.43 -4.65 -2.40
CA ILE A 374 -36.92 -3.88 -1.25
C ILE A 374 -37.79 -2.72 -1.73
N GLN A 375 -37.34 -1.94 -2.73
CA GLN A 375 -38.13 -0.87 -3.31
C GLN A 375 -39.47 -1.37 -3.86
N ARG A 376 -39.43 -2.44 -4.63
CA ARG A 376 -40.62 -2.98 -5.33
C ARG A 376 -41.60 -3.63 -4.39
N TYR A 377 -41.15 -4.41 -3.41
CA TYR A 377 -42.03 -5.27 -2.60
C TYR A 377 -42.31 -4.69 -1.21
N ARG A 378 -41.52 -3.70 -0.75
CA ARG A 378 -41.66 -3.06 0.58
C ARG A 378 -41.60 -1.55 0.53
N GLN A 379 -41.86 -0.94 -0.66
CA GLN A 379 -41.91 0.52 -0.83
C GLN A 379 -40.62 1.21 -0.40
N GLY A 380 -39.48 0.55 -0.57
CA GLY A 380 -38.17 1.05 -0.19
C GLY A 380 -37.83 0.97 1.31
N LEU A 381 -38.70 0.36 2.12
CA LEU A 381 -38.45 0.22 3.55
C LEU A 381 -37.99 -1.20 3.88
N LEU A 382 -36.86 -1.30 4.59
CA LEU A 382 -36.32 -2.57 5.03
C LEU A 382 -37.29 -3.23 6.05
N PRO A 383 -37.77 -4.48 5.81
CA PRO A 383 -38.69 -5.13 6.70
C PRO A 383 -38.03 -5.52 8.03
N PRO A 384 -38.84 -5.81 9.09
CA PRO A 384 -38.34 -6.34 10.36
C PRO A 384 -37.73 -7.73 10.19
N LEU A 385 -36.95 -8.17 11.18
CA LEU A 385 -36.50 -9.57 11.27
C LEU A 385 -37.68 -10.50 11.43
N GLY A 386 -37.71 -11.58 10.65
CA GLY A 386 -38.66 -12.65 10.74
C GLY A 386 -38.06 -13.92 11.35
N THR A 387 -38.76 -15.05 11.17
CA THR A 387 -38.26 -16.36 11.57
C THR A 387 -37.20 -16.84 10.58
N GLU A 388 -36.01 -17.12 11.09
CA GLU A 388 -34.87 -17.62 10.30
C GLU A 388 -35.10 -19.07 9.91
N GLU A 389 -34.92 -19.40 8.63
CA GLU A 389 -34.83 -20.77 8.12
C GLU A 389 -33.36 -21.18 7.96
N GLN A 390 -33.08 -22.47 7.71
CA GLN A 390 -31.72 -22.99 7.61
C GLN A 390 -30.89 -22.25 6.55
N VAL A 391 -31.46 -21.91 5.40
CA VAL A 391 -30.78 -21.22 4.33
C VAL A 391 -30.35 -19.78 4.71
N ASP A 392 -31.12 -19.11 5.59
CA ASP A 392 -30.78 -17.79 6.13
C ASP A 392 -29.63 -17.92 7.13
N ALA A 393 -29.73 -18.93 8.03
CA ALA A 393 -28.68 -19.25 9.00
C ALA A 393 -27.35 -19.60 8.29
N ASP A 394 -27.39 -20.36 7.21
CA ASP A 394 -26.23 -20.77 6.43
C ASP A 394 -25.52 -19.54 5.80
N LEU A 395 -26.29 -18.54 5.34
CA LEU A 395 -25.70 -17.30 4.81
C LEU A 395 -25.11 -16.44 5.92
N ARG A 396 -25.81 -16.31 7.05
CA ARG A 396 -25.30 -15.58 8.22
C ARG A 396 -24.01 -16.20 8.76
N LEU A 397 -23.96 -17.53 8.92
CA LEU A 397 -22.75 -18.24 9.35
C LEU A 397 -21.59 -18.05 8.35
N ALA A 398 -21.86 -18.07 7.05
CA ALA A 398 -20.85 -17.78 6.05
C ALA A 398 -20.31 -16.34 6.15
N GLY A 399 -21.17 -15.37 6.49
CA GLY A 399 -20.74 -13.99 6.76
C GLY A 399 -19.83 -13.89 7.97
N GLN A 400 -20.12 -14.61 9.05
CA GLN A 400 -19.24 -14.67 10.23
C GLN A 400 -17.90 -15.36 9.91
N GLN A 401 -17.95 -16.41 9.12
CA GLN A 401 -16.77 -17.16 8.71
C GLN A 401 -15.83 -16.33 7.84
N VAL A 402 -16.34 -15.60 6.84
CA VAL A 402 -15.50 -14.76 5.97
C VAL A 402 -14.76 -13.68 6.75
N VAL A 403 -15.40 -13.08 7.77
CA VAL A 403 -14.74 -12.09 8.64
C VAL A 403 -13.53 -12.70 9.36
N ALA A 404 -13.69 -13.92 9.91
CA ALA A 404 -12.59 -14.59 10.59
C ALA A 404 -11.46 -15.03 9.63
N GLU A 405 -11.79 -15.40 8.41
CA GLU A 405 -10.82 -15.90 7.42
C GLU A 405 -10.00 -14.78 6.77
N ILE A 406 -10.56 -13.56 6.58
CA ILE A 406 -9.82 -12.48 5.95
C ILE A 406 -8.79 -11.82 6.86
N ASP A 407 -8.98 -11.87 8.18
CA ASP A 407 -8.10 -11.19 9.14
C ASP A 407 -6.63 -11.65 9.00
N PRO A 408 -6.28 -12.93 9.10
CA PRO A 408 -4.91 -13.38 8.91
C PRO A 408 -4.37 -13.13 7.50
N LEU A 409 -5.22 -13.12 6.47
CA LEU A 409 -4.81 -12.86 5.09
C LEU A 409 -4.40 -11.39 4.90
N LEU A 410 -5.21 -10.46 5.41
CA LEU A 410 -4.90 -9.02 5.35
C LEU A 410 -3.67 -8.66 6.20
N GLU A 411 -3.52 -9.28 7.38
CA GLU A 411 -2.31 -9.13 8.21
C GLU A 411 -1.05 -9.64 7.50
N ALA A 412 -1.17 -10.68 6.71
CA ALA A 412 -0.08 -11.22 5.89
C ALA A 412 0.14 -10.46 4.57
N LEU A 413 -0.63 -9.41 4.27
CA LEU A 413 -0.67 -8.70 2.98
C LEU A 413 -1.01 -9.63 1.80
N ASP A 414 -1.73 -10.73 2.05
CA ASP A 414 -2.25 -11.65 1.04
C ASP A 414 -3.62 -11.17 0.52
N PHE A 415 -3.60 -10.01 -0.13
CA PHE A 415 -4.81 -9.35 -0.62
C PHE A 415 -5.57 -10.19 -1.64
N SER A 416 -4.86 -10.92 -2.51
CA SER A 416 -5.51 -11.73 -3.54
C SER A 416 -6.38 -12.81 -2.91
N ASN A 417 -5.89 -13.56 -1.93
CA ASN A 417 -6.69 -14.58 -1.25
C ASN A 417 -7.77 -14.00 -0.35
N ALA A 418 -7.53 -12.85 0.30
CA ALA A 418 -8.56 -12.13 1.03
C ALA A 418 -9.75 -11.75 0.12
N LEU A 419 -9.46 -11.21 -1.07
CA LEU A 419 -10.49 -10.88 -2.05
C LEU A 419 -11.18 -12.13 -2.63
N VAL A 420 -10.47 -13.24 -2.86
CA VAL A 420 -11.09 -14.54 -3.22
C VAL A 420 -12.12 -14.95 -2.18
N THR A 421 -11.77 -14.87 -0.90
CA THR A 421 -12.63 -15.25 0.23
C THR A 421 -13.87 -14.35 0.31
N ILE A 422 -13.71 -13.03 0.12
CA ILE A 422 -14.84 -12.08 0.07
C ILE A 422 -15.76 -12.41 -1.13
N TRP A 423 -15.21 -12.68 -2.32
CA TRP A 423 -16.01 -12.99 -3.51
C TRP A 423 -16.74 -14.32 -3.41
N ALA A 424 -16.18 -15.31 -2.70
CA ALA A 424 -16.90 -16.54 -2.39
C ALA A 424 -18.17 -16.27 -1.55
N PHE A 425 -18.12 -15.32 -0.61
CA PHE A 425 -19.28 -14.88 0.14
C PHE A 425 -20.29 -14.11 -0.72
N ILE A 426 -19.84 -13.21 -1.62
CA ILE A 426 -20.71 -12.51 -2.58
C ILE A 426 -21.44 -13.51 -3.48
N THR A 427 -20.75 -14.52 -4.00
CA THR A 427 -21.33 -15.58 -4.82
C THR A 427 -22.39 -16.36 -4.03
N LYS A 428 -22.13 -16.67 -2.74
CA LYS A 428 -23.08 -17.34 -1.85
C LYS A 428 -24.33 -16.48 -1.61
N ALA A 429 -24.17 -15.17 -1.45
CA ALA A 429 -25.31 -14.24 -1.30
C ALA A 429 -26.15 -14.14 -2.59
N ASN A 430 -25.52 -14.13 -3.78
CA ASN A 430 -26.25 -14.22 -5.05
C ASN A 430 -27.04 -15.52 -5.16
N ARG A 431 -26.42 -16.66 -4.83
CA ARG A 431 -27.07 -17.97 -4.85
C ARG A 431 -28.22 -18.06 -3.84
N TYR A 432 -28.11 -17.43 -2.69
CA TYR A 432 -29.17 -17.33 -1.69
C TYR A 432 -30.44 -16.67 -2.28
N LEU A 433 -30.31 -15.58 -3.02
CA LEU A 433 -31.45 -14.95 -3.71
C LEU A 433 -32.10 -15.87 -4.75
N GLU A 434 -31.32 -16.70 -5.43
CA GLU A 434 -31.83 -17.66 -6.41
C GLU A 434 -32.59 -18.82 -5.71
N GLN A 435 -32.03 -19.36 -4.65
CA GLN A 435 -32.62 -20.45 -3.88
C GLN A 435 -33.93 -20.04 -3.21
N THR A 436 -33.96 -18.85 -2.60
CA THR A 436 -35.16 -18.36 -1.89
C THR A 436 -36.22 -17.76 -2.81
N SER A 437 -35.85 -17.43 -4.07
CA SER A 437 -36.76 -16.93 -5.11
C SER A 437 -37.76 -15.85 -4.62
N PRO A 438 -37.29 -14.70 -4.08
CA PRO A 438 -38.15 -13.66 -3.48
C PRO A 438 -39.19 -13.09 -4.44
N TRP A 439 -38.95 -13.13 -5.75
CA TRP A 439 -39.92 -12.75 -6.79
C TRP A 439 -41.13 -13.72 -6.87
N THR A 440 -40.97 -14.98 -6.42
CA THR A 440 -42.02 -15.95 -6.32
C THR A 440 -42.79 -15.74 -5.01
N LEU A 441 -42.09 -15.58 -3.89
CA LEU A 441 -42.68 -15.27 -2.57
C LEU A 441 -43.55 -13.99 -2.63
N ALA A 442 -43.16 -13.00 -3.37
CA ALA A 442 -43.88 -11.74 -3.52
C ALA A 442 -45.27 -11.88 -4.20
N ARG A 443 -45.56 -13.01 -4.85
CA ARG A 443 -46.85 -13.29 -5.49
C ARG A 443 -47.87 -13.95 -4.55
N ASP A 444 -47.38 -14.46 -3.43
CA ASP A 444 -48.21 -15.15 -2.43
C ASP A 444 -48.32 -14.29 -1.16
N PRO A 445 -49.50 -13.73 -0.85
CA PRO A 445 -49.68 -12.96 0.37
C PRO A 445 -49.39 -13.74 1.66
N ALA A 446 -49.60 -15.08 1.65
CA ALA A 446 -49.31 -15.92 2.80
C ALA A 446 -47.81 -16.07 3.07
N ALA A 447 -46.97 -15.86 2.05
CA ALA A 447 -45.52 -15.92 2.15
C ALA A 447 -44.87 -14.56 2.55
N SER A 448 -45.67 -13.54 2.92
CA SER A 448 -45.15 -12.18 3.18
C SER A 448 -44.07 -12.14 4.27
N ALA A 449 -44.26 -12.86 5.38
CA ALA A 449 -43.28 -12.91 6.47
C ALA A 449 -41.96 -13.59 6.03
N ARG A 450 -42.05 -14.61 5.16
CA ARG A 450 -40.86 -15.26 4.58
C ARG A 450 -40.11 -14.30 3.63
N LEU A 451 -40.84 -13.58 2.80
CA LEU A 451 -40.28 -12.57 1.92
C LEU A 451 -39.56 -11.49 2.73
N ASP A 452 -40.11 -11.02 3.84
CA ASP A 452 -39.48 -10.04 4.74
C ASP A 452 -38.15 -10.55 5.25
N MET A 453 -38.07 -11.79 5.72
CA MET A 453 -36.83 -12.39 6.19
C MET A 453 -35.78 -12.49 5.07
N VAL A 454 -36.21 -12.92 3.87
CA VAL A 454 -35.28 -13.03 2.71
C VAL A 454 -34.70 -11.69 2.33
N LEU A 455 -35.51 -10.63 2.21
CA LEU A 455 -35.09 -9.29 1.87
C LEU A 455 -34.14 -8.71 2.93
N ARG A 456 -34.46 -8.94 4.20
CA ARG A 456 -33.66 -8.54 5.34
C ARG A 456 -32.28 -9.21 5.34
N THR A 457 -32.24 -10.52 5.14
CA THR A 457 -31.01 -11.31 5.09
C THR A 457 -30.11 -10.86 3.93
N ALA A 458 -30.69 -10.60 2.76
CA ALA A 458 -29.96 -10.11 1.60
C ALA A 458 -29.35 -8.69 1.83
N ALA A 459 -30.12 -7.79 2.43
CA ALA A 459 -29.64 -6.45 2.77
C ALA A 459 -28.50 -6.50 3.82
N GLU A 460 -28.63 -7.38 4.82
CA GLU A 460 -27.60 -7.56 5.85
C GLU A 460 -26.31 -8.17 5.26
N ALA A 461 -26.41 -9.10 4.31
CA ALA A 461 -25.27 -9.60 3.55
C ALA A 461 -24.57 -8.47 2.78
N CYS A 462 -25.35 -7.60 2.10
CA CYS A 462 -24.78 -6.44 1.40
C CYS A 462 -24.11 -5.44 2.36
N ARG A 463 -24.67 -5.22 3.57
CA ARG A 463 -24.04 -4.38 4.60
C ARG A 463 -22.68 -4.94 5.02
N LEU A 464 -22.62 -6.23 5.30
CA LEU A 464 -21.36 -6.89 5.67
C LEU A 464 -20.36 -6.83 4.53
N ILE A 465 -20.79 -7.11 3.29
CA ILE A 465 -19.94 -7.00 2.09
C ILE A 465 -19.39 -5.59 1.93
N ALA A 466 -20.19 -4.54 2.17
CA ALA A 466 -19.72 -3.16 2.09
C ALA A 466 -18.54 -2.90 3.05
N HIS A 467 -18.61 -3.40 4.30
CA HIS A 467 -17.49 -3.28 5.25
C HIS A 467 -16.28 -4.14 4.83
N LEU A 468 -16.50 -5.34 4.30
CA LEU A 468 -15.44 -6.25 3.85
C LEU A 468 -14.65 -5.67 2.66
N VAL A 469 -15.32 -4.97 1.74
CA VAL A 469 -14.66 -4.36 0.58
C VAL A 469 -14.13 -2.95 0.84
N LEU A 470 -14.52 -2.29 1.94
CA LEU A 470 -14.12 -0.93 2.30
C LEU A 470 -12.60 -0.70 2.25
N PRO A 471 -11.74 -1.60 2.76
CA PRO A 471 -10.30 -1.39 2.70
C PRO A 471 -9.76 -1.28 1.27
N CYS A 472 -10.26 -2.10 0.37
CA CYS A 472 -9.82 -2.16 -1.03
C CYS A 472 -10.59 -1.18 -1.93
N MET A 473 -11.91 -1.06 -1.74
CA MET A 473 -12.83 -0.29 -2.61
C MET A 473 -13.66 0.70 -1.79
N PRO A 474 -13.04 1.77 -1.23
CA PRO A 474 -13.71 2.65 -0.27
C PRO A 474 -14.90 3.43 -0.85
N ALA A 475 -14.81 3.90 -2.10
CA ALA A 475 -15.92 4.62 -2.75
C ALA A 475 -17.09 3.69 -3.07
N THR A 476 -16.82 2.45 -3.47
CA THR A 476 -17.86 1.43 -3.71
C THR A 476 -18.57 1.05 -2.43
N ALA A 477 -17.84 0.83 -1.34
CA ALA A 477 -18.41 0.55 -0.03
C ALA A 477 -19.37 1.65 0.42
N GLN A 478 -18.95 2.92 0.28
CA GLN A 478 -19.79 4.08 0.58
C GLN A 478 -21.07 4.09 -0.26
N ARG A 479 -20.97 3.88 -1.57
CA ARG A 479 -22.13 3.83 -2.47
C ARG A 479 -23.10 2.69 -2.13
N ILE A 480 -22.60 1.53 -1.69
CA ILE A 480 -23.47 0.44 -1.22
C ILE A 480 -24.26 0.91 0.01
N GLY A 481 -23.59 1.58 0.96
CA GLY A 481 -24.26 2.15 2.13
C GLY A 481 -25.33 3.18 1.76
N GLU A 482 -25.02 4.12 0.88
CA GLU A 482 -25.95 5.15 0.39
C GLU A 482 -27.17 4.54 -0.30
N GLN A 483 -26.95 3.55 -1.17
CA GLN A 483 -28.05 2.88 -1.90
C GLN A 483 -28.95 2.04 -0.98
N LEU A 484 -28.40 1.41 0.04
CA LEU A 484 -29.17 0.55 0.94
C LEU A 484 -29.56 1.25 2.26
N GLY A 485 -29.21 2.53 2.43
CA GLY A 485 -29.66 3.38 3.52
C GLY A 485 -28.93 3.18 4.84
N PHE A 486 -27.66 2.77 4.83
CA PHE A 486 -26.87 2.62 6.05
C PHE A 486 -25.53 3.35 5.96
N ALA A 487 -25.03 3.78 7.10
CA ALA A 487 -23.68 4.33 7.22
C ALA A 487 -22.65 3.21 7.50
N LEU A 488 -21.47 3.35 6.91
CA LEU A 488 -20.31 2.55 7.30
C LEU A 488 -19.77 3.07 8.64
N HIS A 489 -19.39 2.18 9.52
CA HIS A 489 -18.77 2.54 10.80
C HIS A 489 -17.49 1.73 11.02
N ALA A 490 -16.54 2.32 11.69
CA ALA A 490 -15.29 1.71 12.12
C ALA A 490 -15.36 1.38 13.62
N GLY A 491 -14.51 0.47 14.04
CA GLY A 491 -14.46 -0.01 15.42
C GLY A 491 -15.26 -1.28 15.65
N PRO A 492 -15.22 -1.83 16.86
CA PRO A 492 -15.86 -3.10 17.19
C PRO A 492 -17.36 -3.14 16.83
N GLY A 493 -17.81 -4.25 16.27
CA GLY A 493 -19.22 -4.51 16.01
C GLY A 493 -19.63 -4.42 14.54
N TRP A 494 -18.84 -3.83 13.64
CA TRP A 494 -19.16 -3.80 12.19
C TRP A 494 -19.38 -5.21 11.61
N GLU A 495 -18.65 -6.18 12.16
CA GLU A 495 -18.68 -7.59 11.79
C GLU A 495 -19.95 -8.32 12.26
N THR A 496 -20.69 -7.73 13.19
CA THR A 496 -21.87 -8.37 13.78
C THR A 496 -23.04 -8.39 12.80
N TRP A 497 -23.69 -9.54 12.66
CA TRP A 497 -24.87 -9.70 11.83
C TRP A 497 -26.12 -9.12 12.50
N GLY A 498 -27.03 -8.55 11.71
CA GLY A 498 -28.30 -8.03 12.21
C GLY A 498 -28.26 -6.56 12.65
N GLN A 499 -27.29 -5.79 12.17
CA GLN A 499 -27.09 -4.38 12.56
C GLN A 499 -28.03 -3.38 11.85
N LEU A 500 -28.61 -3.74 10.71
CA LEU A 500 -29.51 -2.81 10.00
C LEU A 500 -30.76 -2.53 10.85
N PRO A 501 -31.15 -1.26 11.10
CA PRO A 501 -32.42 -0.97 11.77
C PRO A 501 -33.62 -1.38 10.91
N PRO A 502 -34.76 -1.78 11.51
CA PRO A 502 -36.00 -1.92 10.76
C PRO A 502 -36.46 -0.56 10.21
N ALA A 503 -37.19 -0.57 9.10
CA ALA A 503 -37.65 0.63 8.39
C ALA A 503 -36.52 1.53 7.84
N THR A 504 -35.26 1.03 7.74
CA THR A 504 -34.21 1.68 6.96
C THR A 504 -34.70 1.93 5.54
N SER A 505 -34.59 3.16 5.05
CA SER A 505 -35.03 3.54 3.71
C SER A 505 -33.91 3.30 2.71
N VAL A 506 -34.20 2.51 1.66
CA VAL A 506 -33.32 2.33 0.50
C VAL A 506 -33.27 3.63 -0.29
N GLY A 507 -32.08 4.08 -0.62
CA GLY A 507 -31.82 5.30 -1.40
C GLY A 507 -32.05 5.11 -2.91
N GLU A 508 -31.53 6.04 -3.70
CA GLU A 508 -31.54 5.95 -5.15
C GLU A 508 -30.57 4.87 -5.63
N LEU A 509 -31.10 3.92 -6.42
CA LEU A 509 -30.30 2.83 -6.97
C LEU A 509 -29.66 3.23 -8.30
N SER A 510 -28.38 3.01 -8.43
CA SER A 510 -27.64 3.17 -9.67
C SER A 510 -26.63 2.03 -9.85
N PRO A 511 -26.24 1.64 -11.05
CA PRO A 511 -25.21 0.62 -11.24
C PRO A 511 -23.92 1.00 -10.51
N LEU A 512 -23.40 0.13 -9.64
CA LEU A 512 -22.10 0.34 -9.00
C LEU A 512 -20.97 0.32 -10.01
N PHE A 513 -21.06 -0.60 -10.96
CA PHE A 513 -20.11 -0.79 -12.05
C PHE A 513 -20.89 -1.00 -13.35
N PRO A 514 -20.95 0.01 -14.24
CA PRO A 514 -21.51 -0.19 -15.57
C PRO A 514 -20.71 -1.24 -16.35
N ARG A 515 -21.41 -2.14 -17.05
CA ARG A 515 -20.73 -3.18 -17.83
C ARG A 515 -19.94 -2.56 -18.97
N ILE A 516 -18.68 -2.99 -19.12
CA ILE A 516 -17.80 -2.61 -20.22
C ILE A 516 -18.13 -3.50 -21.42
N GLU A 517 -18.48 -2.88 -22.56
CA GLU A 517 -18.60 -3.63 -23.81
C GLU A 517 -17.22 -4.09 -24.28
N SER A 518 -17.10 -5.36 -24.67
CA SER A 518 -15.90 -5.85 -25.36
C SER A 518 -15.71 -5.00 -26.63
N ALA A 519 -14.51 -4.43 -26.81
CA ALA A 519 -14.16 -3.79 -28.08
C ALA A 519 -14.47 -4.80 -29.19
N LYS A 520 -15.39 -4.44 -30.11
CA LYS A 520 -15.59 -5.21 -31.32
C LYS A 520 -14.22 -5.27 -32.01
N GLU A 521 -13.69 -6.46 -32.22
CA GLU A 521 -12.54 -6.63 -33.11
C GLU A 521 -12.87 -5.87 -34.41
N PRO A 522 -11.96 -5.02 -34.92
CA PRO A 522 -12.17 -4.41 -36.22
C PRO A 522 -12.35 -5.57 -37.20
N ALA A 523 -13.51 -5.60 -37.89
CA ALA A 523 -13.79 -6.61 -38.91
C ALA A 523 -12.60 -6.64 -39.85
N ALA A 524 -11.93 -7.81 -39.92
CA ALA A 524 -10.83 -8.05 -40.83
C ALA A 524 -11.33 -7.70 -42.25
N SER A 525 -10.82 -6.61 -42.79
CA SER A 525 -11.07 -6.16 -44.18
C SER A 525 -10.11 -6.84 -45.13
#